data_b0cc65d3e7bc99b00027ac97c9922bb6
#
_entry.id   b0cc65d3e7bc99b00027ac97c9922bb6
#
_cell.length_a   1.000
_cell.length_b   1.000
_cell.length_c   1.000
_cell.angle_alpha   90.00
_cell.angle_beta   90.00
_cell.angle_gamma   90.00
#
_symmetry.space_group_name_H-M   'P 1'
#
loop_
_entity.id
_entity.type
_entity.pdbx_description
1 polymer ?
#
loop_
_entity_poly.entity_id
_entity_poly.type
_entity_poly.pdbx_seq_one_letter_code
_entity_poly.pdbx_strand_id
1 'polypeptide(L)'
;EEMTDDNWNDANGRCLGVLLDGRAQETGIRRVGSDSTLLIIVNSHTDTVPFTLPEAVGGARWVRLIDTSDPEGEPLALRDFRLAYDVPARSLHLFVLQPTRTPHRDTAAERSFQRVVQAMDEASTKSVRFGFD
;
A
#
# COMPACT_ATOMS: atom_id res chain seq x y z
N GLU A 1 -10.19 -3.90 -11.08
CA GLU A 1 -11.04 -5.03 -11.43
C GLU A 1 -10.62 -6.23 -10.57
N GLU A 2 -11.59 -6.95 -10.02
CA GLU A 2 -11.36 -8.12 -9.19
C GLU A 2 -10.93 -9.32 -10.06
N MET A 3 -10.00 -10.14 -9.56
CA MET A 3 -9.49 -11.29 -10.30
C MET A 3 -10.58 -12.34 -10.49
N THR A 4 -10.75 -12.79 -11.71
CA THR A 4 -11.62 -13.91 -12.07
C THR A 4 -10.82 -15.23 -12.10
N ASP A 5 -11.50 -16.37 -12.15
CA ASP A 5 -10.84 -17.67 -12.30
C ASP A 5 -9.98 -17.75 -13.57
N ASP A 6 -10.42 -17.10 -14.66
CA ASP A 6 -9.64 -17.04 -15.90
C ASP A 6 -8.36 -16.22 -15.73
N ASN A 7 -8.40 -15.13 -14.94
CA ASN A 7 -7.21 -14.34 -14.63
C ASN A 7 -6.19 -15.12 -13.78
N TRP A 8 -6.68 -15.94 -12.82
CA TRP A 8 -5.81 -16.80 -12.01
C TRP A 8 -5.12 -17.90 -12.84
N ASN A 9 -5.75 -18.37 -13.90
CA ASN A 9 -5.23 -19.39 -14.79
C ASN A 9 -4.45 -18.82 -15.97
N ASP A 10 -4.33 -17.49 -16.10
CA ASP A 10 -3.53 -16.87 -17.15
C ASP A 10 -2.04 -17.04 -16.89
N ALA A 11 -1.40 -17.90 -17.68
CA ALA A 11 0.05 -18.14 -17.62
C ALA A 11 0.90 -16.88 -17.89
N ASN A 12 0.33 -15.83 -18.47
CA ASN A 12 0.99 -14.55 -18.74
C ASN A 12 0.73 -13.48 -17.69
N GLY A 13 -0.18 -13.76 -16.74
CA GLY A 13 -0.48 -12.87 -15.61
C GLY A 13 0.71 -12.78 -14.67
N ARG A 14 1.48 -11.69 -14.74
CA ARG A 14 2.73 -11.51 -13.97
C ARG A 14 2.74 -10.29 -13.07
N CYS A 15 1.66 -9.53 -13.08
CA CYS A 15 1.48 -8.39 -12.19
C CYS A 15 0.19 -8.57 -11.39
N LEU A 16 0.30 -8.57 -10.07
CA LEU A 16 -0.80 -8.82 -9.15
C LEU A 16 -0.91 -7.68 -8.14
N GLY A 17 -2.12 -7.19 -7.92
CA GLY A 17 -2.46 -6.30 -6.80
C GLY A 17 -3.32 -7.04 -5.76
N VAL A 18 -2.92 -6.96 -4.50
CA VAL A 18 -3.67 -7.52 -3.35
C VAL A 18 -4.12 -6.39 -2.45
N LEU A 19 -5.42 -6.24 -2.30
CA LEU A 19 -6.03 -5.27 -1.40
C LEU A 19 -6.41 -5.96 -0.09
N LEU A 20 -5.85 -5.48 1.03
CA LEU A 20 -6.16 -5.93 2.38
C LEU A 20 -6.98 -4.84 3.07
N ASP A 21 -8.29 -5.01 3.12
CA ASP A 21 -9.21 -4.03 3.74
C ASP A 21 -9.20 -4.21 5.27
N GLY A 22 -8.57 -3.28 5.97
CA GLY A 22 -8.47 -3.28 7.44
C GLY A 22 -9.83 -3.07 8.16
N ARG A 23 -10.90 -2.77 7.41
CA ARG A 23 -12.26 -2.63 7.95
C ARG A 23 -13.06 -3.93 7.88
N ALA A 24 -12.61 -4.89 7.08
CA ALA A 24 -13.37 -6.11 6.78
C ALA A 24 -13.28 -7.17 7.88
N GLN A 25 -12.36 -7.05 8.82
CA GLN A 25 -12.15 -8.07 9.85
C GLN A 25 -12.89 -7.76 11.15
N GLU A 26 -13.89 -8.56 11.46
CA GLU A 26 -14.41 -8.76 12.81
C GLU A 26 -13.46 -9.69 13.58
N THR A 27 -12.33 -9.18 14.03
CA THR A 27 -11.56 -9.90 15.04
C THR A 27 -12.19 -9.61 16.40
N GLY A 28 -12.59 -10.62 17.16
CA GLY A 28 -13.27 -10.48 18.47
C GLY A 28 -12.49 -9.70 19.53
N ILE A 29 -11.39 -9.08 19.17
CA ILE A 29 -10.48 -8.30 20.03
C ILE A 29 -10.42 -6.82 19.62
N ARG A 30 -10.77 -6.46 18.37
CA ARG A 30 -10.70 -5.09 17.87
C ARG A 30 -12.02 -4.62 17.27
N ARG A 31 -12.28 -3.32 17.36
CA ARG A 31 -13.46 -2.71 16.76
C ARG A 31 -13.36 -2.77 15.23
N VAL A 32 -14.43 -3.13 14.57
CA VAL A 32 -14.56 -3.09 13.10
C VAL A 32 -14.11 -1.73 12.57
N GLY A 33 -13.30 -1.73 11.52
CA GLY A 33 -12.83 -0.50 10.88
C GLY A 33 -11.66 0.20 11.57
N SER A 34 -10.96 -0.46 12.49
CA SER A 34 -9.86 0.14 13.25
C SER A 34 -8.46 -0.06 12.65
N ASP A 35 -8.32 -0.94 11.68
CA ASP A 35 -7.02 -1.24 11.06
C ASP A 35 -6.81 -0.49 9.73
N SER A 36 -5.55 -0.36 9.33
CA SER A 36 -5.17 0.26 8.08
C SER A 36 -5.49 -0.65 6.90
N THR A 37 -5.93 -0.06 5.80
CA THR A 37 -6.09 -0.75 4.52
C THR A 37 -4.78 -0.69 3.75
N LEU A 38 -4.32 -1.83 3.26
CA LEU A 38 -3.05 -1.97 2.54
C LEU A 38 -3.29 -2.43 1.10
N LEU A 39 -2.45 -1.95 0.18
CA LEU A 39 -2.36 -2.44 -1.18
C LEU A 39 -0.93 -2.92 -1.43
N ILE A 40 -0.80 -4.18 -1.82
CA ILE A 40 0.47 -4.78 -2.22
C ILE A 40 0.42 -4.99 -3.73
N ILE A 41 1.41 -4.49 -4.47
CA ILE A 41 1.54 -4.74 -5.90
C ILE A 41 2.85 -5.49 -6.13
N VAL A 42 2.76 -6.62 -6.82
CA VAL A 42 3.91 -7.45 -7.19
C VAL A 42 3.98 -7.54 -8.71
N ASN A 43 5.08 -7.09 -9.27
CA ASN A 43 5.38 -7.29 -10.68
C ASN A 43 6.53 -8.31 -10.83
N SER A 44 6.23 -9.50 -11.28
CA SER A 44 7.21 -10.56 -11.59
C SER A 44 7.70 -10.51 -13.05
N HIS A 45 7.16 -9.60 -13.85
CA HIS A 45 7.54 -9.44 -15.25
C HIS A 45 8.95 -8.85 -15.41
N THR A 46 9.52 -9.01 -16.59
CA THR A 46 10.82 -8.42 -16.95
C THR A 46 10.74 -6.98 -17.41
N ASP A 47 9.55 -6.47 -17.61
CA ASP A 47 9.26 -5.11 -18.06
C ASP A 47 8.40 -4.36 -17.04
N THR A 48 8.41 -3.04 -17.13
CA THR A 48 7.51 -2.17 -16.37
C THR A 48 6.06 -2.41 -16.80
N VAL A 49 5.17 -2.58 -15.82
CA VAL A 49 3.74 -2.79 -16.04
C VAL A 49 2.95 -1.62 -15.46
N PRO A 50 2.10 -0.94 -16.26
CA PRO A 50 1.20 0.07 -15.72
C PRO A 50 0.09 -0.62 -14.89
N PHE A 51 -0.07 -0.17 -13.65
CA PHE A 51 -1.09 -0.65 -12.72
C PHE A 51 -1.99 0.50 -12.30
N THR A 52 -3.29 0.39 -12.51
CA THR A 52 -4.25 1.42 -12.08
C THR A 52 -4.53 1.27 -10.59
N LEU A 53 -4.17 2.27 -9.81
CA LEU A 53 -4.40 2.28 -8.36
C LEU A 53 -5.90 2.31 -8.07
N PRO A 54 -6.43 1.32 -7.31
CA PRO A 54 -7.85 1.24 -7.03
C PRO A 54 -8.33 2.34 -6.10
N GLU A 55 -9.60 2.67 -6.18
CA GLU A 55 -10.28 3.40 -5.10
C GLU A 55 -10.52 2.46 -3.92
N ALA A 56 -10.41 3.01 -2.72
CA ALA A 56 -10.73 2.28 -1.51
C ALA A 56 -11.64 3.11 -0.61
N VAL A 57 -12.64 2.46 -0.04
CA VAL A 57 -13.64 3.12 0.80
C VAL A 57 -13.01 3.63 2.10
N GLY A 58 -13.37 4.85 2.47
CA GLY A 58 -12.85 5.50 3.69
C GLY A 58 -11.50 6.17 3.53
N GLY A 59 -10.93 6.19 2.33
CA GLY A 59 -9.66 6.81 2.04
C GLY A 59 -9.73 7.91 0.98
N ALA A 60 -8.66 8.68 0.90
CA ALA A 60 -8.48 9.77 -0.05
C ALA A 60 -7.37 9.49 -1.06
N ARG A 61 -6.28 8.87 -0.62
CA ARG A 61 -5.07 8.61 -1.40
C ARG A 61 -4.34 7.38 -0.91
N TRP A 62 -3.42 6.90 -1.74
CA TRP A 62 -2.42 5.90 -1.36
C TRP A 62 -1.11 6.57 -0.96
N VAL A 63 -0.52 6.09 0.13
CA VAL A 63 0.84 6.46 0.56
C VAL A 63 1.75 5.28 0.31
N ARG A 64 2.78 5.44 -0.52
CA ARG A 64 3.75 4.40 -0.80
C ARG A 64 4.71 4.24 0.38
N LEU A 65 4.77 3.05 0.94
CA LEU A 65 5.65 2.70 2.06
C LEU A 65 6.93 2.03 1.60
N ILE A 66 6.82 1.11 0.64
CA ILE A 66 7.93 0.30 0.15
C ILE A 66 7.93 0.30 -1.37
N ASP A 67 9.11 0.46 -1.94
CA ASP A 67 9.44 0.26 -3.34
C ASP A 67 10.75 -0.51 -3.42
N THR A 68 10.71 -1.78 -3.77
CA THR A 68 11.92 -2.61 -3.83
C THR A 68 12.81 -2.33 -5.03
N SER A 69 12.30 -1.58 -6.03
CA SER A 69 13.07 -1.16 -7.20
C SER A 69 13.91 0.10 -6.95
N ASP A 70 13.50 0.89 -5.97
CA ASP A 70 14.19 2.13 -5.58
C ASP A 70 14.16 2.29 -4.05
N PRO A 71 14.98 1.51 -3.33
CA PRO A 71 15.00 1.53 -1.87
C PRO A 71 15.50 2.86 -1.28
N GLU A 72 16.18 3.67 -2.07
CA GLU A 72 16.68 5.00 -1.70
C GLU A 72 15.74 6.14 -2.16
N GLY A 73 14.63 5.77 -2.83
CA GLY A 73 13.66 6.72 -3.36
C GLY A 73 12.86 7.43 -2.28
N GLU A 74 12.03 8.38 -2.73
CA GLU A 74 11.20 9.21 -1.85
C GLU A 74 10.27 8.32 -1.01
N PRO A 75 10.46 8.25 0.32
CA PRO A 75 9.55 7.55 1.20
C PRO A 75 8.23 8.30 1.31
N LEU A 76 7.15 7.55 1.60
CA LEU A 76 5.82 8.11 1.87
C LEU A 76 5.25 8.97 0.72
N ALA A 77 5.61 8.64 -0.53
CA ALA A 77 5.11 9.35 -1.70
C ALA A 77 3.59 9.15 -1.85
N LEU A 78 2.86 10.26 -1.96
CA LEU A 78 1.40 10.28 -2.18
C LEU A 78 1.06 9.89 -3.62
N ARG A 79 -0.01 9.10 -3.79
CA ARG A 79 -0.55 8.69 -5.08
C ARG A 79 -2.07 8.79 -5.07
N ASP A 80 -2.62 9.40 -6.11
CA ASP A 80 -4.06 9.55 -6.25
C ASP A 80 -4.72 8.26 -6.73
N PHE A 81 -6.01 8.09 -6.43
CA PHE A 81 -6.83 7.02 -6.97
C PHE A 81 -6.92 7.11 -8.50
N ARG A 82 -7.12 5.98 -9.13
CA ARG A 82 -7.24 5.82 -10.59
C ARG A 82 -6.00 6.28 -11.38
N LEU A 83 -4.92 6.65 -10.69
CA LEU A 83 -3.67 6.95 -11.35
C LEU A 83 -3.08 5.68 -11.95
N ALA A 84 -2.62 5.76 -13.19
CA ALA A 84 -1.75 4.73 -13.76
C ALA A 84 -0.38 4.84 -13.09
N TYR A 85 -0.01 3.82 -12.34
CA TYR A 85 1.24 3.73 -11.63
C TYR A 85 2.16 2.73 -12.34
N ASP A 86 3.31 3.19 -12.79
CA ASP A 86 4.29 2.33 -13.45
C ASP A 86 5.04 1.49 -12.42
N VAL A 87 4.78 0.18 -12.43
CA VAL A 87 5.42 -0.79 -11.55
C VAL A 87 6.64 -1.36 -12.26
N PRO A 88 7.86 -1.02 -11.83
CA PRO A 88 9.08 -1.52 -12.46
C PRO A 88 9.18 -3.04 -12.46
N ALA A 89 9.99 -3.57 -13.37
CA ALA A 89 10.25 -4.99 -13.49
C ALA A 89 10.73 -5.61 -12.17
N ARG A 90 10.24 -6.79 -11.84
CA ARG A 90 10.69 -7.61 -10.68
C ARG A 90 10.70 -6.83 -9.37
N SER A 91 9.60 -6.11 -9.10
CA SER A 91 9.47 -5.26 -7.93
C SER A 91 8.21 -5.56 -7.13
N LEU A 92 8.28 -5.19 -5.85
CA LEU A 92 7.15 -5.19 -4.92
C LEU A 92 6.97 -3.78 -4.38
N HIS A 93 5.73 -3.33 -4.37
CA HIS A 93 5.33 -2.04 -3.82
C HIS A 93 4.27 -2.25 -2.75
N LEU A 94 4.43 -1.57 -1.63
CA LEU A 94 3.45 -1.55 -0.54
C LEU A 94 2.93 -0.14 -0.35
N PHE A 95 1.61 -0.03 -0.32
CA PHE A 95 0.89 1.21 -0.05
C PHE A 95 -0.01 1.05 1.16
N VAL A 96 -0.19 2.15 1.89
CA VAL A 96 -1.23 2.28 2.92
C VAL A 96 -2.24 3.33 2.49
N LEU A 97 -3.52 3.06 2.76
CA LEU A 97 -4.59 4.00 2.49
C LEU A 97 -4.55 5.15 3.50
N GLN A 98 -4.42 6.39 2.99
CA GLN A 98 -4.63 7.58 3.79
C GLN A 98 -6.13 7.77 4.01
N PRO A 99 -6.63 7.70 5.26
CA PRO A 99 -8.04 7.86 5.52
C PRO A 99 -8.53 9.29 5.22
N THR A 100 -9.79 9.41 4.84
CA THR A 100 -10.44 10.69 4.68
C THR A 100 -10.56 11.38 6.03
N ARG A 101 -10.02 12.59 6.18
CA ARG A 101 -10.13 13.36 7.43
C ARG A 101 -11.57 13.84 7.62
N THR A 102 -12.16 13.44 8.73
CA THR A 102 -13.42 14.01 9.21
C THR A 102 -13.09 15.19 10.11
N PRO A 103 -13.66 16.39 9.93
CA PRO A 103 -13.19 17.61 10.58
C PRO A 103 -13.24 17.65 12.10
N HIS A 104 -13.77 16.65 12.78
CA HIS A 104 -14.03 16.68 14.24
C HIS A 104 -13.73 15.42 15.05
N ARG A 105 -13.08 14.39 14.48
CA ARG A 105 -12.70 13.18 15.26
C ARG A 105 -11.45 12.54 14.73
N ASP A 106 -10.44 12.38 15.57
CA ASP A 106 -9.41 11.37 15.39
C ASP A 106 -10.06 10.00 15.34
N THR A 107 -10.28 9.48 14.16
CA THR A 107 -10.86 8.15 13.98
C THR A 107 -9.81 7.08 14.31
N ALA A 108 -10.27 5.87 14.67
CA ALA A 108 -9.37 4.74 14.88
C ALA A 108 -8.51 4.45 13.62
N ALA A 109 -9.08 4.64 12.43
CA ALA A 109 -8.36 4.50 11.15
C ALA A 109 -7.25 5.54 10.99
N GLU A 110 -7.48 6.79 11.39
CA GLU A 110 -6.44 7.84 11.35
C GLU A 110 -5.29 7.50 12.29
N ARG A 111 -5.58 7.07 13.52
CA ARG A 111 -4.55 6.64 14.47
C ARG A 111 -3.78 5.41 14.00
N SER A 112 -4.43 4.46 13.36
CA SER A 112 -3.78 3.29 12.75
C SER A 112 -2.84 3.72 11.63
N PHE A 113 -3.30 4.59 10.72
CA PHE A 113 -2.51 5.14 9.63
C PHE A 113 -1.26 5.87 10.16
N GLN A 114 -1.40 6.75 11.15
CA GLN A 114 -0.28 7.49 11.72
C GLN A 114 0.76 6.57 12.36
N ARG A 115 0.32 5.50 13.02
CA ARG A 115 1.25 4.49 13.60
C ARG A 115 2.06 3.77 12.51
N VAL A 116 1.45 3.42 11.39
CA VAL A 116 2.16 2.78 10.27
C VAL A 116 3.20 3.72 9.68
N VAL A 117 2.81 4.96 9.39
CA VAL A 117 3.70 5.99 8.85
C VAL A 117 4.88 6.25 9.79
N GLN A 118 4.63 6.41 11.09
CA GLN A 118 5.67 6.63 12.08
C GLN A 118 6.63 5.45 12.19
N ALA A 119 6.12 4.22 12.19
CA ALA A 119 6.96 3.03 12.25
C ALA A 119 7.89 2.91 11.04
N MET A 120 7.43 3.29 9.85
CA MET A 120 8.24 3.29 8.63
C MET A 120 9.30 4.38 8.66
N ASP A 121 8.99 5.55 9.16
CA ASP A 121 9.93 6.66 9.31
C ASP A 121 11.05 6.32 10.30
N GLU A 122 10.71 5.72 11.44
CA GLU A 122 11.68 5.24 12.44
C GLU A 122 12.58 4.13 11.88
N ALA A 123 12.04 3.21 11.09
CA ALA A 123 12.80 2.13 10.45
C ALA A 123 13.78 2.70 9.42
N SER A 124 13.35 3.67 8.61
CA SER A 124 14.21 4.37 7.64
C SER A 124 15.36 5.09 8.33
N THR A 125 15.10 5.80 9.43
CA THR A 125 16.12 6.51 10.21
C THR A 125 17.13 5.54 10.83
N LYS A 126 16.72 4.37 11.29
CA LYS A 126 17.63 3.33 11.81
C LYS A 126 18.50 2.71 10.74
N SER A 127 17.97 2.49 9.54
CA SER A 127 18.72 1.95 8.40
C SER A 127 19.88 2.86 8.00
N VAL A 128 19.68 4.17 8.05
CA VAL A 128 20.75 5.16 7.78
C VAL A 128 21.86 5.12 8.83
N ARG A 129 21.57 4.75 10.08
CA ARG A 129 22.60 4.64 11.15
C ARG A 129 23.45 3.37 11.07
N PHE A 130 23.01 2.33 10.38
CA PHE A 130 23.79 1.10 10.15
C PHE A 130 24.50 1.09 8.79
N GLY A 131 24.41 2.16 8.03
CA GLY A 131 25.15 2.35 6.79
C GLY A 131 26.62 2.69 7.03
N PHE A 132 27.43 1.71 6.99
CA PHE A 132 28.86 1.66 6.67
C PHE A 132 29.78 2.73 7.29
N ASP A 133 30.50 2.31 8.30
CA ASP A 133 31.89 2.71 8.49
C ASP A 133 32.80 2.02 7.45
#